data_5e599af5b378d140097c4fe29339937e
#
_entry.id   5e599af5b378d140097c4fe29339937e
#
_cell.length_a   1.000
_cell.length_b   1.000
_cell.length_c   1.000
_cell.angle_alpha   90.00
_cell.angle_beta   90.00
_cell.angle_gamma   90.00
#
_symmetry.space_group_name_H-M   'P 1'
#
loop_
_entity.id
_entity.type
_entity.pdbx_description
1 polymer ?
#
loop_
_entity_poly.entity_id
_entity_poly.type
_entity_poly.pdbx_seq_one_letter_code
_entity_poly.pdbx_strand_id
1 'polypeptide(L)'
;MIPEEQAVDQMCAHLPKRLHEAARLCMRDWHLYNMKPIKAMIPVVQDLKARGFKLYICSNASLRLPMCYQELLPEVDSFDGILFSAEEKLLKPQKEIYERLFEKFNIKPEESYFIDDLQLNIDGAAACGMKGYCFADRNVEKLQKALESLNKDS
;
A
#
# COMPACT_ATOMS: atom_id res chain seq x y z
N MET A 1 -10.00 -16.14 -1.57
CA MET A 1 -9.36 -15.63 -0.33
C MET A 1 -10.09 -16.24 0.86
N ILE A 2 -9.39 -16.88 1.82
CA ILE A 2 -9.98 -17.47 3.01
C ILE A 2 -10.24 -16.35 4.04
N PRO A 3 -11.40 -16.39 4.75
CA PRO A 3 -11.65 -15.48 5.88
C PRO A 3 -10.55 -15.61 6.94
N GLU A 4 -10.24 -14.53 7.64
CA GLU A 4 -9.14 -14.50 8.64
C GLU A 4 -9.35 -15.55 9.73
N GLU A 5 -10.56 -15.69 10.22
CA GLU A 5 -10.92 -16.66 11.24
C GLU A 5 -10.60 -18.09 10.80
N GLN A 6 -10.93 -18.43 9.56
CA GLN A 6 -10.60 -19.74 8.98
C GLN A 6 -9.08 -19.93 8.82
N ALA A 7 -8.34 -18.88 8.45
CA ALA A 7 -6.87 -18.95 8.36
C ALA A 7 -6.24 -19.19 9.75
N VAL A 8 -6.75 -18.52 10.78
CA VAL A 8 -6.32 -18.71 12.17
C VAL A 8 -6.63 -20.14 12.66
N ASP A 9 -7.80 -20.68 12.34
CA ASP A 9 -8.16 -22.03 12.71
C ASP A 9 -7.30 -23.07 12.00
N GLN A 10 -7.01 -22.89 10.71
CA GLN A 10 -6.07 -23.74 9.98
C GLN A 10 -4.67 -23.70 10.60
N MET A 11 -4.17 -22.51 10.95
CA MET A 11 -2.89 -22.37 11.64
C MET A 11 -2.89 -23.11 13.00
N CYS A 12 -3.94 -22.94 13.79
CA CYS A 12 -4.08 -23.61 15.09
C CYS A 12 -4.14 -25.14 14.94
N ALA A 13 -4.74 -25.66 13.86
CA ALA A 13 -4.81 -27.11 13.61
C ALA A 13 -3.42 -27.75 13.47
N HIS A 14 -2.40 -27.01 13.07
CA HIS A 14 -1.01 -27.47 12.95
C HIS A 14 -0.15 -27.21 14.20
N LEU A 15 -0.74 -26.65 15.27
CA LEU A 15 -0.03 -26.29 16.49
C LEU A 15 -0.51 -27.11 17.68
N PRO A 16 0.35 -27.39 18.68
CA PRO A 16 -0.08 -27.92 19.96
C PRO A 16 -1.11 -27.01 20.62
N LYS A 17 -2.13 -27.59 21.27
CA LYS A 17 -3.25 -26.82 21.89
C LYS A 17 -2.79 -25.69 22.81
N ARG A 18 -1.69 -25.88 23.56
CA ARG A 18 -1.11 -24.86 24.45
C ARG A 18 -0.66 -23.58 23.73
N LEU A 19 -0.47 -23.62 22.40
CA LEU A 19 -0.05 -22.47 21.58
C LEU A 19 -1.21 -21.79 20.84
N HIS A 20 -2.42 -22.36 20.87
CA HIS A 20 -3.54 -21.82 20.12
C HIS A 20 -3.91 -20.40 20.53
N GLU A 21 -3.92 -20.10 21.84
CA GLU A 21 -4.21 -18.75 22.33
C GLU A 21 -3.12 -17.75 21.88
N ALA A 22 -1.85 -18.11 22.05
CA ALA A 22 -0.74 -17.28 21.59
C ALA A 22 -0.80 -17.03 20.06
N ALA A 23 -1.12 -18.06 19.28
CA ALA A 23 -1.28 -17.95 17.84
C ALA A 23 -2.42 -16.99 17.45
N ARG A 24 -3.57 -17.09 18.14
CA ARG A 24 -4.70 -16.15 17.93
C ARG A 24 -4.33 -14.71 18.29
N LEU A 25 -3.62 -14.50 19.40
CA LEU A 25 -3.12 -13.18 19.80
C LEU A 25 -2.13 -12.63 18.79
N CYS A 26 -1.16 -13.43 18.33
CA CYS A 26 -0.21 -13.03 17.30
C CYS A 26 -0.92 -12.60 16.00
N MET A 27 -1.93 -13.35 15.57
CA MET A 27 -2.70 -12.98 14.37
C MET A 27 -3.55 -11.75 14.59
N ARG A 28 -4.16 -11.58 15.76
CA ARG A 28 -4.95 -10.39 16.10
C ARG A 28 -4.09 -9.12 16.08
N ASP A 29 -2.90 -9.18 16.63
CA ASP A 29 -2.08 -8.02 16.92
C ASP A 29 -0.89 -7.85 15.93
N TRP A 30 -0.78 -8.73 14.89
CA TRP A 30 0.38 -8.74 13.98
C TRP A 30 0.66 -7.37 13.33
N HIS A 31 -0.38 -6.60 13.04
CA HIS A 31 -0.27 -5.29 12.43
C HIS A 31 0.46 -4.28 13.32
N LEU A 32 0.31 -4.38 14.66
CA LEU A 32 1.01 -3.52 15.61
C LEU A 32 2.53 -3.73 15.62
N TYR A 33 2.97 -4.96 15.29
CA TYR A 33 4.38 -5.34 15.30
C TYR A 33 5.04 -5.25 13.93
N ASN A 34 4.29 -5.50 12.86
CA ASN A 34 4.84 -5.63 11.51
C ASN A 34 4.61 -4.37 10.65
N MET A 35 3.69 -3.50 11.02
CA MET A 35 3.43 -2.26 10.28
C MET A 35 3.92 -1.07 11.08
N LYS A 36 5.04 -0.50 10.64
CA LYS A 36 5.59 0.72 11.25
C LYS A 36 5.67 1.81 10.19
N PRO A 37 5.01 2.95 10.40
CA PRO A 37 5.09 4.07 9.46
C PRO A 37 6.52 4.62 9.40
N ILE A 38 6.98 4.94 8.21
CA ILE A 38 8.23 5.67 7.98
C ILE A 38 7.94 7.14 8.20
N LYS A 39 8.21 7.65 9.42
CA LYS A 39 7.89 9.03 9.79
C LYS A 39 8.53 10.08 8.86
N ALA A 40 9.69 9.78 8.28
CA ALA A 40 10.34 10.64 7.30
C ALA A 40 9.52 10.84 6.00
N MET A 41 8.49 10.02 5.76
CA MET A 41 7.57 10.21 4.63
C MET A 41 6.54 11.31 4.88
N ILE A 42 6.29 11.74 6.13
CA ILE A 42 5.31 12.78 6.43
C ILE A 42 5.61 14.09 5.67
N PRO A 43 6.83 14.66 5.74
CA PRO A 43 7.13 15.88 4.96
C PRO A 43 7.04 15.67 3.45
N VAL A 44 7.29 14.46 2.93
CA VAL A 44 7.12 14.15 1.50
C VAL A 44 5.66 14.25 1.09
N VAL A 45 4.77 13.64 1.87
CA VAL A 45 3.31 13.70 1.64
C VAL A 45 2.82 15.14 1.69
N GLN A 46 3.25 15.91 2.69
CA GLN A 46 2.87 17.32 2.88
C GLN A 46 3.36 18.21 1.71
N ASP A 47 4.60 18.02 1.25
CA ASP A 47 5.16 18.74 0.09
C ASP A 47 4.35 18.46 -1.18
N LEU A 48 4.08 17.18 -1.48
CA LEU A 48 3.31 16.78 -2.65
C LEU A 48 1.90 17.41 -2.63
N LYS A 49 1.23 17.38 -1.46
CA LYS A 49 -0.08 18.03 -1.31
C LYS A 49 0.01 19.55 -1.48
N ALA A 50 1.02 20.21 -0.93
CA ALA A 50 1.24 21.66 -1.09
C ALA A 50 1.48 22.04 -2.55
N ARG A 51 2.17 21.18 -3.32
CA ARG A 51 2.36 21.31 -4.78
C ARG A 51 1.10 20.97 -5.57
N GLY A 52 0.02 20.53 -4.92
CA GLY A 52 -1.29 20.28 -5.51
C GLY A 52 -1.42 18.89 -6.16
N PHE A 53 -0.54 17.94 -5.87
CA PHE A 53 -0.71 16.56 -6.32
C PHE A 53 -1.87 15.88 -5.59
N LYS A 54 -2.55 14.99 -6.30
CA LYS A 54 -3.48 14.03 -5.70
C LYS A 54 -2.70 12.78 -5.28
N LEU A 55 -2.98 12.29 -4.09
CA LEU A 55 -2.28 11.15 -3.52
C LEU A 55 -3.23 9.97 -3.33
N TYR A 56 -2.80 8.81 -3.79
CA TYR A 56 -3.59 7.58 -3.69
C TYR A 56 -2.75 6.46 -3.10
N ILE A 57 -3.38 5.56 -2.37
CA ILE A 57 -2.77 4.33 -1.87
C ILE A 57 -3.30 3.15 -2.67
N CYS A 58 -2.39 2.32 -3.20
CA CYS A 58 -2.70 1.02 -3.79
C CYS A 58 -1.88 -0.05 -3.07
N SER A 59 -2.51 -0.85 -2.21
CA SER A 59 -1.82 -1.76 -1.30
C SER A 59 -2.25 -3.22 -1.47
N ASN A 60 -1.25 -4.12 -1.61
CA ASN A 60 -1.46 -5.55 -1.42
C ASN A 60 -1.63 -5.83 0.07
N ALA A 61 -2.86 -5.83 0.55
CA ALA A 61 -3.19 -5.93 1.96
C ALA A 61 -4.24 -7.01 2.23
N SER A 62 -4.20 -7.58 3.43
CA SER A 62 -5.27 -8.43 3.95
C SER A 62 -6.53 -7.61 4.25
N LEU A 63 -7.66 -8.29 4.44
CA LEU A 63 -8.93 -7.67 4.86
C LEU A 63 -8.85 -6.91 6.19
N ARG A 64 -7.79 -7.10 6.98
CA ARG A 64 -7.59 -6.40 8.24
C ARG A 64 -7.12 -4.96 8.04
N LEU A 65 -6.28 -4.68 7.03
CA LEU A 65 -5.74 -3.34 6.84
C LEU A 65 -6.82 -2.28 6.62
N PRO A 66 -7.89 -2.51 5.84
CA PRO A 66 -9.03 -1.60 5.75
C PRO A 66 -9.69 -1.24 7.09
N MET A 67 -9.54 -2.10 8.10
CA MET A 67 -10.15 -1.89 9.43
C MET A 67 -9.27 -1.06 10.39
N CYS A 68 -7.96 -0.96 10.14
CA CYS A 68 -7.02 -0.34 11.07
C CYS A 68 -6.06 0.68 10.43
N TYR A 69 -6.14 0.91 9.12
CA TYR A 69 -5.20 1.79 8.42
C TYR A 69 -5.19 3.23 8.93
N GLN A 70 -6.32 3.72 9.42
CA GLN A 70 -6.45 5.08 9.97
C GLN A 70 -5.54 5.30 11.19
N GLU A 71 -5.32 4.25 11.99
CA GLU A 71 -4.43 4.30 13.15
C GLU A 71 -2.96 4.09 12.76
N LEU A 72 -2.69 3.46 11.63
CA LEU A 72 -1.37 3.02 11.20
C LEU A 72 -0.69 3.97 10.23
N LEU A 73 -1.47 4.70 9.41
CA LEU A 73 -0.93 5.59 8.39
C LEU A 73 -0.96 7.04 8.88
N PRO A 74 0.22 7.64 9.11
CA PRO A 74 0.29 9.08 9.36
C PRO A 74 -0.18 9.84 8.12
N GLU A 75 -0.79 11.00 8.32
CA GLU A 75 -1.31 11.86 7.23
C GLU A 75 -2.37 11.16 6.35
N VAL A 76 -3.11 10.18 6.90
CA VAL A 76 -4.10 9.41 6.14
C VAL A 76 -5.15 10.31 5.47
N ASP A 77 -5.52 11.41 6.11
CA ASP A 77 -6.48 12.40 5.58
C ASP A 77 -5.93 13.20 4.39
N SER A 78 -4.62 13.12 4.13
CA SER A 78 -3.98 13.73 2.97
C SER A 78 -4.16 12.94 1.69
N PHE A 79 -4.62 11.68 1.77
CA PHE A 79 -4.83 10.83 0.60
C PHE A 79 -6.23 11.01 0.01
N ASP A 80 -6.30 11.21 -1.30
CA ASP A 80 -7.53 11.42 -2.06
C ASP A 80 -8.29 10.10 -2.33
N GLY A 81 -7.65 8.95 -2.09
CA GLY A 81 -8.29 7.65 -2.19
C GLY A 81 -7.37 6.48 -1.83
N ILE A 82 -7.99 5.37 -1.45
CA ILE A 82 -7.28 4.15 -1.06
C ILE A 82 -7.92 2.94 -1.75
N LEU A 83 -7.07 2.08 -2.31
CA LEU A 83 -7.45 0.82 -2.91
C LEU A 83 -6.70 -0.32 -2.20
N PHE A 84 -7.43 -1.18 -1.55
CA PHE A 84 -6.91 -2.39 -0.93
C PHE A 84 -7.19 -3.61 -1.80
N SER A 85 -6.15 -4.38 -2.09
CA SER A 85 -6.22 -5.59 -2.92
C SER A 85 -7.25 -6.60 -2.42
N ALA A 86 -7.41 -6.71 -1.11
CA ALA A 86 -8.36 -7.65 -0.49
C ALA A 86 -9.82 -7.30 -0.78
N GLU A 87 -10.17 -6.01 -0.86
CA GLU A 87 -11.52 -5.55 -1.19
C GLU A 87 -11.84 -5.76 -2.66
N GLU A 88 -10.88 -5.48 -3.53
CA GLU A 88 -11.05 -5.61 -4.99
C GLU A 88 -10.81 -7.06 -5.48
N LYS A 89 -10.25 -7.94 -4.64
CA LYS A 89 -9.84 -9.34 -4.99
C LYS A 89 -8.81 -9.39 -6.12
N LEU A 90 -7.99 -8.36 -6.23
CA LEU A 90 -6.92 -8.18 -7.20
C LEU A 90 -5.60 -7.98 -6.48
N LEU A 91 -4.48 -8.28 -7.12
CA LEU A 91 -3.14 -8.17 -6.52
C LEU A 91 -2.16 -7.48 -7.47
N LYS A 92 -1.31 -6.59 -6.96
CA LYS A 92 -0.12 -6.18 -7.70
C LYS A 92 0.82 -7.39 -7.84
N PRO A 93 1.47 -7.60 -8.96
CA PRO A 93 1.60 -6.73 -10.14
C PRO A 93 0.58 -7.02 -11.26
N GLN A 94 -0.53 -7.68 -11.00
CA GLN A 94 -1.54 -7.95 -12.03
C GLN A 94 -2.06 -6.65 -12.64
N LYS A 95 -2.23 -6.63 -13.96
CA LYS A 95 -2.69 -5.46 -14.72
C LYS A 95 -4.02 -4.92 -14.21
N GLU A 96 -4.92 -5.82 -13.84
CA GLU A 96 -6.29 -5.53 -13.43
C GLU A 96 -6.38 -4.63 -12.20
N ILE A 97 -5.41 -4.70 -11.27
CA ILE A 97 -5.44 -3.83 -10.08
C ILE A 97 -5.10 -2.38 -10.43
N TYR A 98 -4.20 -2.16 -11.41
CA TYR A 98 -3.87 -0.82 -11.89
C TYR A 98 -5.02 -0.23 -12.71
N GLU A 99 -5.61 -1.01 -13.62
CA GLU A 99 -6.80 -0.60 -14.37
C GLU A 99 -7.96 -0.25 -13.43
N ARG A 100 -8.16 -1.04 -12.37
CA ARG A 100 -9.15 -0.76 -11.34
C ARG A 100 -8.86 0.52 -10.56
N LEU A 101 -7.59 0.80 -10.25
CA LEU A 101 -7.15 2.04 -9.62
C LEU A 101 -7.49 3.25 -10.51
N PHE A 102 -7.18 3.16 -11.81
CA PHE A 102 -7.46 4.23 -12.77
C PHE A 102 -8.96 4.51 -12.90
N GLU A 103 -9.75 3.46 -13.03
CA GLU A 103 -11.21 3.55 -13.13
C GLU A 103 -11.83 4.15 -11.87
N LYS A 104 -11.47 3.61 -10.69
CA LYS A 104 -12.06 3.98 -9.40
C LYS A 104 -11.85 5.45 -9.05
N PHE A 105 -10.70 6.00 -9.39
CA PHE A 105 -10.31 7.36 -9.01
C PHE A 105 -10.17 8.32 -10.21
N ASN A 106 -10.55 7.87 -11.41
CA ASN A 106 -10.41 8.64 -12.65
C ASN A 106 -8.98 9.15 -12.86
N ILE A 107 -8.00 8.24 -12.74
CA ILE A 107 -6.57 8.52 -12.86
C ILE A 107 -6.14 8.25 -14.31
N LYS A 108 -5.36 9.16 -14.89
CA LYS A 108 -4.69 8.95 -16.16
C LYS A 108 -3.28 8.37 -15.89
N PRO A 109 -2.96 7.18 -16.42
CA PRO A 109 -1.67 6.53 -16.17
C PRO A 109 -0.47 7.42 -16.54
N GLU A 110 -0.54 8.09 -17.68
CA GLU A 110 0.51 8.95 -18.22
C GLU A 110 0.79 10.23 -17.38
N GLU A 111 -0.20 10.66 -16.58
CA GLU A 111 -0.09 11.79 -15.65
C GLU A 111 0.23 11.33 -14.21
N SER A 112 0.53 10.04 -14.02
CA SER A 112 0.66 9.42 -12.70
C SER A 112 2.06 8.86 -12.46
N TYR A 113 2.43 8.81 -11.17
CA TYR A 113 3.72 8.30 -10.74
C TYR A 113 3.55 7.31 -9.60
N PHE A 114 4.04 6.08 -9.78
CA PHE A 114 3.86 5.00 -8.83
C PHE A 114 5.12 4.79 -7.97
N ILE A 115 4.94 4.68 -6.66
CA ILE A 115 6.03 4.43 -5.71
C ILE A 115 5.72 3.13 -4.99
N ASP A 116 6.62 2.15 -5.10
CA ASP A 116 6.46 0.85 -4.47
C ASP A 116 7.84 0.28 -4.09
N ASP A 117 7.94 -0.55 -3.08
CA ASP A 117 9.22 -1.15 -2.64
C ASP A 117 9.59 -2.41 -3.46
N LEU A 118 8.70 -2.94 -4.27
CA LEU A 118 8.94 -4.09 -5.13
C LEU A 118 9.04 -3.67 -6.61
N GLN A 119 10.20 -3.94 -7.23
CA GLN A 119 10.41 -3.66 -8.65
C GLN A 119 9.34 -4.29 -9.54
N LEU A 120 8.89 -5.51 -9.21
CA LEU A 120 7.86 -6.21 -9.96
C LEU A 120 6.54 -5.41 -10.03
N ASN A 121 6.19 -4.69 -8.95
CA ASN A 121 5.01 -3.84 -8.92
C ASN A 121 5.21 -2.57 -9.78
N ILE A 122 6.42 -2.01 -9.79
CA ILE A 122 6.77 -0.89 -10.67
C ILE A 122 6.68 -1.32 -12.14
N ASP A 123 7.20 -2.51 -12.48
CA ASP A 123 7.14 -3.04 -13.85
C ASP A 123 5.68 -3.28 -14.30
N GLY A 124 4.83 -3.78 -13.39
CA GLY A 124 3.40 -3.94 -13.64
C GLY A 124 2.69 -2.61 -13.89
N ALA A 125 3.01 -1.58 -13.12
CA ALA A 125 2.49 -0.22 -13.32
C ALA A 125 2.96 0.38 -14.64
N ALA A 126 4.24 0.19 -15.00
CA ALA A 126 4.82 0.65 -16.26
C ALA A 126 4.17 -0.01 -17.47
N ALA A 127 3.84 -1.31 -17.40
CA ALA A 127 3.09 -2.01 -18.44
C ALA A 127 1.68 -1.44 -18.68
N CYS A 128 1.15 -0.72 -17.67
CA CYS A 128 -0.13 0.02 -17.76
C CYS A 128 0.03 1.50 -18.13
N GLY A 129 1.25 1.95 -18.47
CA GLY A 129 1.53 3.33 -18.88
C GLY A 129 1.89 4.30 -17.76
N MET A 130 2.02 3.84 -16.52
CA MET A 130 2.37 4.66 -15.37
C MET A 130 3.88 4.66 -15.14
N LYS A 131 4.49 5.83 -15.00
CA LYS A 131 5.90 5.94 -14.55
C LYS A 131 6.01 5.58 -13.06
N GLY A 132 7.20 5.20 -12.59
CA GLY A 132 7.34 4.86 -11.18
C GLY A 132 8.77 4.88 -10.65
N TYR A 133 8.86 4.71 -9.32
CA TYR A 133 10.11 4.66 -8.57
C TYR A 133 10.11 3.46 -7.62
N CYS A 134 11.12 2.63 -7.72
CA CYS A 134 11.32 1.51 -6.79
C CYS A 134 11.98 1.99 -5.49
N PHE A 135 11.20 2.00 -4.41
CA PHE A 135 11.62 2.45 -3.07
C PHE A 135 12.18 1.29 -2.22
N ALA A 136 12.88 0.34 -2.84
CA ALA A 136 13.40 -0.85 -2.16
C ALA A 136 14.45 -0.53 -1.08
N ASP A 137 15.25 0.51 -1.27
CA ASP A 137 16.29 0.93 -0.31
C ASP A 137 15.72 1.77 0.86
N ARG A 138 14.44 2.14 0.81
CA ARG A 138 13.74 2.98 1.80
C ARG A 138 14.46 4.30 2.10
N ASN A 139 15.21 4.80 1.14
CA ASN A 139 15.95 6.07 1.25
C ASN A 139 15.06 7.24 0.84
N VAL A 140 14.50 7.92 1.84
CA VAL A 140 13.56 9.03 1.65
C VAL A 140 14.20 10.22 0.92
N GLU A 141 15.49 10.52 1.15
CA GLU A 141 16.18 11.62 0.49
C GLU A 141 16.31 11.39 -1.02
N LYS A 142 16.63 10.14 -1.43
CA LYS A 142 16.65 9.78 -2.85
C LYS A 142 15.28 9.87 -3.48
N LEU A 143 14.24 9.41 -2.77
CA LEU A 143 12.86 9.53 -3.23
C LEU A 143 12.47 11.00 -3.41
N GLN A 144 12.76 11.87 -2.44
CA GLN A 144 12.49 13.31 -2.54
C GLN A 144 13.13 13.93 -3.79
N LYS A 145 14.42 13.65 -4.05
CA LYS A 145 15.10 14.11 -5.26
C LYS A 145 14.43 13.64 -6.56
N ALA A 146 13.96 12.39 -6.59
CA ALA A 146 13.24 11.87 -7.74
C ALA A 146 11.89 12.60 -7.93
N LEU A 147 11.21 12.96 -6.83
CA LEU A 147 9.92 13.65 -6.85
C LEU A 147 10.04 15.15 -7.13
N GLU A 148 11.20 15.79 -6.88
CA GLU A 148 11.45 17.19 -7.22
C GLU A 148 11.30 17.47 -8.72
N SER A 149 11.65 16.49 -9.56
CA SER A 149 11.55 16.61 -11.02
C SER A 149 10.12 16.47 -11.54
N LEU A 150 9.16 16.07 -10.71
CA LEU A 150 7.75 15.95 -11.11
C LEU A 150 7.11 17.35 -11.10
N ASN A 151 6.64 17.78 -12.24
CA ASN A 151 5.84 19.00 -12.40
C ASN A 151 4.37 18.62 -12.56
N LYS A 152 3.47 19.48 -12.08
CA LYS A 152 2.03 19.28 -12.17
C LYS A 152 1.49 19.35 -13.63
N ASP A 153 2.32 19.86 -14.55
CA ASP A 153 1.95 20.14 -15.95
C ASP A 153 2.58 19.12 -16.94
N SER A 154 2.92 17.92 -16.48
CA SER A 154 3.54 16.87 -17.31
C SER A 154 2.55 15.76 -17.62
#